data_a8fb4b735f959af8c4d5af44afd02a85
#
_entry.id   a8fb4b735f959af8c4d5af44afd02a85
#
_cell.length_a   1.000
_cell.length_b   1.000
_cell.length_c   1.000
_cell.angle_alpha   90.00
_cell.angle_beta   90.00
_cell.angle_gamma   90.00
#
_symmetry.space_group_name_H-M   'P 1'
#
loop_
_entity.id
_entity.type
_entity.pdbx_description
1 polymer ?
#
loop_
_entity_poly.entity_id
_entity_poly.type
_entity_poly.pdbx_seq_one_letter_code
_entity_poly.pdbx_strand_id
1 'polypeptide(L)'
;MAPEKDYTHRSWIAVTLLIAVLIGLSLIPPQTLGGVSLRRANILSDLISFEEDLEKAEKAIDLDDADFHIDLTQVARQIADTVPQHAPTTYEWNLREEADDTTAHPRLPDSVRLSPTLIPIEDFDTTGHSRLTAFYEKLQKGDAPVRIAVMGDSFVEGDILSSDLREKLQLRFGGSGAGFAPMASPLTGFRRTIKTQSKGWDSYNIMQRRNTPAAISDYYYISGWLCQPSDGASVRWEGSSDRACLDSCRTARILFVSRDDSRIEVTVNDRDNRTFDIEGSPAVRQIVVHDDIRSLSFKVLSGAAETIGYGAIFESAPGVVVDNYSIRSNNGQAMFWTSPTVNAQINEMLGYDLVILQYGLNILEPGIRSFAKYGEQIEKMIAYIRQCFPTAAVLVMSGCPVPGC
;
A
#
# COMPACT_ATOMS: atom_id res chain seq x y z
N MET A 1 36.18 46.05 -10.19
CA MET A 1 35.54 44.76 -10.37
C MET A 1 36.61 43.78 -10.83
N ALA A 2 36.93 42.79 -9.99
CA ALA A 2 37.84 41.71 -10.42
C ALA A 2 37.12 40.81 -11.42
N PRO A 3 37.78 40.31 -12.50
CA PRO A 3 37.12 39.43 -13.44
C PRO A 3 36.75 38.13 -12.74
N GLU A 4 35.51 37.78 -12.88
CA GLU A 4 34.96 36.52 -12.38
C GLU A 4 35.68 35.36 -13.11
N LYS A 5 36.35 34.49 -12.36
CA LYS A 5 37.09 33.36 -12.92
C LYS A 5 36.08 32.34 -13.44
N ASP A 6 36.01 32.17 -14.75
CA ASP A 6 35.22 31.12 -15.41
C ASP A 6 35.82 29.75 -15.12
N TYR A 7 35.10 28.94 -14.31
CA TYR A 7 35.44 27.56 -13.94
C TYR A 7 34.77 26.52 -14.83
N THR A 8 33.96 26.91 -15.81
CA THR A 8 33.14 26.04 -16.66
C THR A 8 33.97 24.95 -17.34
N HIS A 9 35.14 25.34 -17.85
CA HIS A 9 36.04 24.37 -18.53
C HIS A 9 36.59 23.30 -17.57
N ARG A 10 36.90 23.67 -16.31
CA ARG A 10 37.40 22.72 -15.29
C ARG A 10 36.30 21.75 -14.85
N SER A 11 35.06 22.23 -14.72
CA SER A 11 33.93 21.44 -14.42
C SER A 11 33.60 20.40 -15.51
N TRP A 12 33.72 20.82 -16.79
CA TRP A 12 33.57 19.93 -17.93
C TRP A 12 34.64 18.83 -17.94
N ILE A 13 35.90 19.16 -17.71
CA ILE A 13 37.00 18.16 -17.63
C ILE A 13 36.74 17.18 -16.48
N ALA A 14 36.33 17.66 -15.31
CA ALA A 14 36.05 16.81 -14.14
C ALA A 14 34.91 15.83 -14.41
N VAL A 15 33.80 16.30 -15.02
CA VAL A 15 32.66 15.47 -15.39
C VAL A 15 33.05 14.43 -16.44
N THR A 16 33.79 14.82 -17.46
CA THR A 16 34.26 13.90 -18.53
C THR A 16 35.17 12.82 -17.95
N LEU A 17 36.10 13.18 -17.06
CA LEU A 17 36.95 12.21 -16.37
C LEU A 17 36.18 11.27 -15.48
N LEU A 18 35.19 11.78 -14.75
CA LEU A 18 34.29 10.95 -13.91
C LEU A 18 33.54 9.93 -14.77
N ILE A 19 32.95 10.38 -15.87
CA ILE A 19 32.23 9.49 -16.81
C ILE A 19 33.19 8.44 -17.38
N ALA A 20 34.40 8.81 -17.79
CA ALA A 20 35.40 7.88 -18.32
C ALA A 20 35.80 6.81 -17.25
N VAL A 21 35.97 7.23 -16.00
CA VAL A 21 36.26 6.30 -14.87
C VAL A 21 35.11 5.36 -14.65
N LEU A 22 33.87 5.85 -14.65
CA LEU A 22 32.65 5.04 -14.45
C LEU A 22 32.49 4.02 -15.61
N ILE A 23 32.73 4.43 -16.83
CA ILE A 23 32.76 3.53 -18.01
C ILE A 23 33.85 2.46 -17.83
N GLY A 24 35.05 2.86 -17.44
CA GLY A 24 36.14 1.92 -17.17
C GLY A 24 35.80 0.90 -16.07
N LEU A 25 35.15 1.33 -15.01
CA LEU A 25 34.70 0.45 -13.94
C LEU A 25 33.61 -0.52 -14.40
N SER A 26 32.72 -0.08 -15.31
CA SER A 26 31.66 -0.92 -15.85
C SER A 26 32.16 -2.06 -16.75
N LEU A 27 33.35 -1.91 -17.31
CA LEU A 27 33.99 -2.93 -18.16
C LEU A 27 34.76 -4.01 -17.36
N ILE A 28 34.92 -3.84 -16.04
CA ILE A 28 35.62 -4.82 -15.20
C ILE A 28 34.73 -6.06 -15.05
N PRO A 29 35.21 -7.28 -15.35
CA PRO A 29 34.44 -8.50 -15.16
C PRO A 29 34.17 -8.75 -13.67
N PRO A 30 33.11 -9.52 -13.34
CA PRO A 30 32.78 -9.85 -11.95
C PRO A 30 34.00 -10.46 -11.23
N GLN A 31 34.36 -9.91 -10.07
CA GLN A 31 35.50 -10.40 -9.29
C GLN A 31 35.05 -10.71 -7.86
N THR A 32 35.67 -11.74 -7.26
CA THR A 32 35.47 -12.08 -5.87
C THR A 32 36.64 -11.52 -5.06
N LEU A 33 36.37 -10.55 -4.20
CA LEU A 33 37.37 -10.00 -3.29
C LEU A 33 37.02 -10.40 -1.85
N GLY A 34 37.89 -11.15 -1.18
CA GLY A 34 37.67 -11.53 0.23
C GLY A 34 36.39 -12.34 0.51
N GLY A 35 35.90 -13.14 -0.45
CA GLY A 35 34.69 -13.94 -0.28
C GLY A 35 33.38 -13.20 -0.63
N VAL A 36 33.47 -11.92 -1.02
CA VAL A 36 32.32 -11.12 -1.48
C VAL A 36 32.36 -11.02 -3.02
N SER A 37 31.30 -11.48 -3.68
CA SER A 37 31.17 -11.34 -5.13
C SER A 37 30.73 -9.90 -5.46
N LEU A 38 31.58 -9.16 -6.14
CA LEU A 38 31.24 -7.84 -6.68
C LEU A 38 30.43 -8.02 -7.97
N ARG A 39 29.19 -7.56 -7.96
CA ARG A 39 28.34 -7.53 -9.16
C ARG A 39 28.86 -6.49 -10.14
N ARG A 40 28.83 -6.83 -11.42
CA ARG A 40 29.13 -5.90 -12.50
C ARG A 40 28.04 -4.82 -12.55
N ALA A 41 28.43 -3.55 -12.46
CA ALA A 41 27.52 -2.42 -12.71
C ALA A 41 27.67 -2.00 -14.18
N ASN A 42 26.70 -2.33 -15.03
CA ASN A 42 26.68 -1.87 -16.41
C ASN A 42 26.03 -0.48 -16.48
N ILE A 43 26.88 0.58 -16.49
CA ILE A 43 26.42 1.98 -16.58
C ILE A 43 25.97 2.34 -18.01
N LEU A 44 26.32 1.50 -18.97
CA LEU A 44 25.97 1.66 -20.40
C LEU A 44 24.90 0.65 -20.83
N SER A 45 24.09 0.12 -19.89
CA SER A 45 23.07 -0.88 -20.18
C SER A 45 22.11 -0.49 -21.30
N ASP A 46 21.84 0.82 -21.44
CA ASP A 46 20.95 1.35 -22.46
C ASP A 46 21.61 1.48 -23.85
N LEU A 47 22.94 1.37 -23.90
CA LEU A 47 23.74 1.53 -25.15
C LEU A 47 24.45 0.24 -25.55
N ILE A 48 24.85 -0.59 -24.60
CA ILE A 48 25.62 -1.82 -24.81
C ILE A 48 25.02 -2.94 -24.01
N SER A 49 24.34 -3.87 -24.66
CA SER A 49 23.92 -5.15 -24.09
C SER A 49 25.01 -6.20 -24.38
N PHE A 50 25.47 -6.89 -23.34
CA PHE A 50 26.38 -8.03 -23.53
C PHE A 50 25.53 -9.31 -23.67
N GLU A 51 25.90 -10.22 -24.57
CA GLU A 51 25.19 -11.48 -24.79
C GLU A 51 25.00 -12.30 -23.50
N GLU A 52 26.00 -12.27 -22.59
CA GLU A 52 25.87 -12.89 -21.26
C GLU A 52 24.79 -12.27 -20.36
N ASP A 53 24.53 -10.97 -20.48
CA ASP A 53 23.50 -10.28 -19.72
C ASP A 53 22.11 -10.61 -20.29
N LEU A 54 22.03 -10.82 -21.62
CA LEU A 54 20.80 -11.26 -22.30
C LEU A 54 20.45 -12.73 -21.99
N GLU A 55 21.45 -13.65 -21.97
CA GLU A 55 21.22 -15.04 -21.55
C GLU A 55 20.82 -15.16 -20.07
N LYS A 56 21.39 -14.30 -19.19
CA LYS A 56 20.99 -14.24 -17.77
C LYS A 56 19.61 -13.63 -17.60
N ALA A 57 19.25 -12.63 -18.41
CA ALA A 57 17.90 -12.05 -18.42
C ALA A 57 16.87 -13.08 -18.89
N GLU A 58 17.13 -13.86 -19.94
CA GLU A 58 16.26 -14.96 -20.35
C GLU A 58 16.09 -16.04 -19.26
N LYS A 59 17.15 -16.35 -18.49
CA LYS A 59 17.08 -17.30 -17.36
C LYS A 59 16.48 -16.70 -16.09
N ALA A 60 16.56 -15.38 -15.88
CA ALA A 60 15.98 -14.71 -14.71
C ALA A 60 14.45 -14.57 -14.80
N ILE A 61 13.89 -14.67 -16.00
CA ILE A 61 12.45 -14.62 -16.27
C ILE A 61 11.78 -16.01 -16.07
N ASP A 62 12.55 -17.03 -15.74
CA ASP A 62 11.98 -18.20 -15.09
C ASP A 62 11.53 -17.80 -13.68
N LEU A 63 10.49 -16.94 -13.67
CA LEU A 63 9.67 -16.68 -12.50
C LEU A 63 9.28 -18.05 -12.02
N ASP A 64 9.89 -18.47 -10.93
CA ASP A 64 9.71 -19.80 -10.40
C ASP A 64 8.20 -19.99 -10.21
N ASP A 65 7.58 -20.87 -10.98
CA ASP A 65 6.13 -21.14 -10.89
C ASP A 65 5.72 -21.46 -9.45
N ALA A 66 6.67 -21.89 -8.62
CA ALA A 66 6.47 -22.11 -7.20
C ALA A 66 6.11 -20.83 -6.43
N ASP A 67 6.64 -19.65 -6.80
CA ASP A 67 6.34 -18.38 -6.12
C ASP A 67 4.97 -17.80 -6.51
N PHE A 68 4.40 -18.22 -7.65
CA PHE A 68 3.05 -17.85 -8.10
C PHE A 68 2.04 -18.98 -8.02
N HIS A 69 2.38 -20.07 -7.34
CA HIS A 69 1.43 -21.15 -7.11
C HIS A 69 0.46 -20.76 -5.99
N ILE A 70 -0.81 -20.59 -6.34
CA ILE A 70 -1.89 -20.39 -5.38
C ILE A 70 -3.01 -21.39 -5.65
N ASP A 71 -3.45 -22.09 -4.61
CA ASP A 71 -4.66 -22.92 -4.65
C ASP A 71 -5.87 -22.09 -4.20
N LEU A 72 -6.57 -21.53 -5.17
CA LEU A 72 -7.76 -20.72 -4.93
C LEU A 72 -8.89 -21.51 -4.24
N THR A 73 -8.94 -22.83 -4.38
CA THR A 73 -9.90 -23.66 -3.65
C THR A 73 -9.57 -23.73 -2.17
N GLN A 74 -8.28 -23.81 -1.86
CA GLN A 74 -7.81 -23.74 -0.46
C GLN A 74 -8.09 -22.36 0.14
N VAL A 75 -7.83 -21.28 -0.60
CA VAL A 75 -8.16 -19.90 -0.17
C VAL A 75 -9.63 -19.78 0.18
N ALA A 76 -10.53 -20.22 -0.70
CA ALA A 76 -11.97 -20.19 -0.45
C ALA A 76 -12.38 -20.98 0.79
N ARG A 77 -11.80 -22.17 1.00
CA ARG A 77 -12.04 -22.97 2.20
C ARG A 77 -11.56 -22.27 3.47
N GLN A 78 -10.35 -21.74 3.46
CA GLN A 78 -9.82 -21.00 4.62
C GLN A 78 -10.74 -19.85 5.03
N ILE A 79 -11.25 -19.09 4.08
CA ILE A 79 -12.20 -17.99 4.35
C ILE A 79 -13.50 -18.56 4.91
N ALA A 80 -14.08 -19.58 4.25
CA ALA A 80 -15.39 -20.16 4.64
C ALA A 80 -15.35 -20.83 6.02
N ASP A 81 -14.25 -21.48 6.36
CA ASP A 81 -14.13 -22.24 7.62
C ASP A 81 -13.75 -21.33 8.80
N THR A 82 -12.94 -20.29 8.57
CA THR A 82 -12.31 -19.52 9.67
C THR A 82 -13.09 -18.26 10.01
N VAL A 83 -13.58 -17.51 9.02
CA VAL A 83 -14.29 -16.24 9.27
C VAL A 83 -15.55 -16.40 10.13
N PRO A 84 -16.42 -17.41 9.90
CA PRO A 84 -17.58 -17.61 10.76
C PRO A 84 -17.27 -18.04 12.19
N GLN A 85 -16.11 -18.73 12.41
CA GLN A 85 -15.72 -19.20 13.73
C GLN A 85 -15.07 -18.11 14.58
N HIS A 86 -14.41 -17.17 13.93
CA HIS A 86 -13.67 -16.07 14.54
C HIS A 86 -14.06 -14.75 13.89
N ALA A 87 -15.26 -14.27 14.21
CA ALA A 87 -15.75 -13.01 13.69
C ALA A 87 -14.90 -11.82 14.19
N PRO A 88 -14.60 -10.84 13.31
CA PRO A 88 -13.91 -9.63 13.71
C PRO A 88 -14.75 -8.85 14.73
N THR A 89 -14.10 -8.12 15.63
CA THR A 89 -14.76 -7.36 16.68
C THR A 89 -14.44 -5.88 16.58
N THR A 90 -15.47 -5.05 16.76
CA THR A 90 -15.36 -3.59 16.73
C THR A 90 -15.60 -3.01 18.12
N TYR A 91 -14.71 -2.13 18.56
CA TYR A 91 -14.83 -1.31 19.76
C TYR A 91 -15.10 0.12 19.33
N GLU A 92 -16.27 0.67 19.67
CA GLU A 92 -16.69 2.03 19.27
C GLU A 92 -16.37 3.05 20.36
N TRP A 93 -15.90 4.21 19.94
CA TRP A 93 -15.68 5.37 20.80
C TRP A 93 -16.19 6.66 20.14
N ASN A 94 -17.39 7.07 20.52
CA ASN A 94 -18.02 8.30 20.04
C ASN A 94 -17.70 9.42 21.02
N LEU A 95 -16.88 10.39 20.61
CA LEU A 95 -16.55 11.61 21.37
C LEU A 95 -17.50 12.76 21.02
N ARG A 96 -18.11 12.70 19.85
CA ARG A 96 -19.18 13.62 19.43
C ARG A 96 -20.44 12.84 19.08
N GLU A 97 -21.60 13.39 19.50
CA GLU A 97 -22.87 13.06 18.85
C GLU A 97 -22.79 13.53 17.41
N GLU A 98 -23.41 12.80 16.48
CA GLU A 98 -23.39 13.07 15.04
C GLU A 98 -23.60 14.56 14.77
N ALA A 99 -22.53 15.30 14.59
CA ALA A 99 -22.57 16.71 14.24
C ALA A 99 -22.70 16.81 12.73
N ASP A 100 -23.71 17.56 12.30
CA ASP A 100 -23.90 18.02 10.92
C ASP A 100 -22.55 18.31 10.27
N ASP A 101 -22.24 17.64 9.17
CA ASP A 101 -21.01 17.82 8.42
C ASP A 101 -21.05 19.17 7.69
N THR A 102 -20.71 20.24 8.43
CA THR A 102 -20.66 21.60 7.88
C THR A 102 -19.31 21.97 7.28
N THR A 103 -18.31 21.08 7.33
CA THR A 103 -17.05 21.27 6.61
C THR A 103 -17.19 20.82 5.15
N ALA A 104 -17.97 21.58 4.37
CA ALA A 104 -18.02 21.39 2.94
C ALA A 104 -16.66 21.78 2.32
N HIS A 105 -15.84 20.78 2.03
CA HIS A 105 -14.69 21.01 1.16
C HIS A 105 -15.18 21.50 -0.19
N PRO A 106 -14.49 22.45 -0.85
CA PRO A 106 -14.90 22.95 -2.15
C PRO A 106 -14.93 21.78 -3.15
N ARG A 107 -16.12 21.47 -3.67
CA ARG A 107 -16.27 20.44 -4.70
C ARG A 107 -15.72 20.96 -6.02
N LEU A 108 -14.94 20.12 -6.70
CA LEU A 108 -14.54 20.42 -8.08
C LEU A 108 -15.79 20.53 -8.97
N PRO A 109 -15.82 21.50 -9.93
CA PRO A 109 -16.95 21.61 -10.85
C PRO A 109 -17.11 20.32 -11.67
N ASP A 110 -18.37 19.96 -11.95
CA ASP A 110 -18.73 18.75 -12.71
C ASP A 110 -18.18 18.72 -14.15
N SER A 111 -17.79 19.88 -14.68
CA SER A 111 -17.19 19.98 -16.01
C SER A 111 -15.67 19.83 -15.95
N VAL A 112 -15.19 18.61 -15.85
CA VAL A 112 -13.78 18.32 -16.16
C VAL A 112 -13.65 18.34 -17.68
N ARG A 113 -12.84 19.24 -18.24
CA ARG A 113 -12.44 19.17 -19.66
C ARG A 113 -11.64 17.89 -19.85
N LEU A 114 -12.26 16.91 -20.49
CA LEU A 114 -11.57 15.69 -20.87
C LEU A 114 -10.43 16.05 -21.83
N SER A 115 -9.20 15.65 -21.52
CA SER A 115 -8.11 15.75 -22.48
C SER A 115 -8.45 14.90 -23.70
N PRO A 116 -8.20 15.38 -24.95
CA PRO A 116 -8.41 14.55 -26.14
C PRO A 116 -7.51 13.31 -26.19
N THR A 117 -6.53 13.20 -25.29
CA THR A 117 -5.62 12.06 -25.15
C THR A 117 -6.06 11.07 -24.05
N LEU A 118 -7.22 11.27 -23.44
CA LEU A 118 -7.74 10.33 -22.44
C LEU A 118 -8.14 9.00 -23.10
N ILE A 119 -7.55 7.93 -22.62
CA ILE A 119 -7.98 6.58 -22.96
C ILE A 119 -9.05 6.19 -21.95
N PRO A 120 -10.25 5.78 -22.39
CA PRO A 120 -11.30 5.33 -21.49
C PRO A 120 -10.86 4.05 -20.74
N ILE A 121 -11.38 3.87 -19.53
CA ILE A 121 -11.23 2.60 -18.82
C ILE A 121 -12.03 1.53 -19.59
N GLU A 122 -11.36 0.47 -20.01
CA GLU A 122 -12.01 -0.67 -20.66
C GLU A 122 -12.65 -1.56 -19.60
N ASP A 123 -13.92 -1.89 -19.80
CA ASP A 123 -14.66 -2.82 -18.97
C ASP A 123 -14.82 -4.16 -19.71
N PHE A 124 -14.16 -5.19 -19.19
CA PHE A 124 -14.16 -6.54 -19.79
C PHE A 124 -15.32 -7.40 -19.28
N ASP A 125 -16.22 -6.87 -18.43
CA ASP A 125 -17.40 -7.58 -17.99
C ASP A 125 -18.50 -7.56 -19.07
N THR A 126 -18.73 -8.72 -19.69
CA THR A 126 -19.75 -8.88 -20.73
C THR A 126 -21.11 -9.30 -20.18
N THR A 127 -21.25 -9.48 -18.86
CA THR A 127 -22.50 -9.99 -18.25
C THR A 127 -23.60 -8.94 -18.11
N GLY A 128 -23.28 -7.67 -18.32
CA GLY A 128 -24.20 -6.52 -18.11
C GLY A 128 -24.41 -6.15 -16.64
N HIS A 129 -23.70 -6.80 -15.71
CA HIS A 129 -23.72 -6.52 -14.27
C HIS A 129 -22.31 -6.23 -13.74
N SER A 130 -21.59 -5.38 -14.45
CA SER A 130 -20.22 -5.02 -14.10
C SER A 130 -20.11 -4.45 -12.68
N ARG A 131 -19.17 -4.98 -11.90
CA ARG A 131 -18.81 -4.39 -10.60
C ARG A 131 -18.29 -2.96 -10.71
N LEU A 132 -17.67 -2.62 -11.83
CA LEU A 132 -17.22 -1.25 -12.11
C LEU A 132 -18.42 -0.30 -12.27
N THR A 133 -19.51 -0.73 -12.90
CA THR A 133 -20.76 0.03 -12.96
C THR A 133 -21.33 0.26 -11.55
N ALA A 134 -21.39 -0.78 -10.72
CA ALA A 134 -21.86 -0.66 -9.33
C ALA A 134 -20.99 0.31 -8.51
N PHE A 135 -19.68 0.29 -8.71
CA PHE A 135 -18.76 1.26 -8.10
C PHE A 135 -19.09 2.70 -8.53
N TYR A 136 -19.29 2.95 -9.82
CA TYR A 136 -19.65 4.29 -10.32
C TYR A 136 -21.00 4.78 -9.82
N GLU A 137 -22.00 3.90 -9.78
CA GLU A 137 -23.33 4.23 -9.24
C GLU A 137 -23.25 4.63 -7.77
N LYS A 138 -22.50 3.87 -6.95
CA LYS A 138 -22.28 4.21 -5.54
C LYS A 138 -21.52 5.52 -5.37
N LEU A 139 -20.51 5.76 -6.21
CA LEU A 139 -19.72 6.99 -6.20
C LEU A 139 -20.58 8.22 -6.57
N GLN A 140 -21.48 8.10 -7.57
CA GLN A 140 -22.37 9.17 -8.00
C GLN A 140 -23.47 9.46 -6.96
N LYS A 141 -23.98 8.43 -6.30
CA LYS A 141 -25.01 8.56 -5.28
C LYS A 141 -24.50 9.32 -4.06
N GLY A 142 -23.28 9.07 -3.62
CA GLY A 142 -22.56 9.85 -2.62
C GLY A 142 -23.19 9.84 -1.21
N ASP A 143 -24.01 8.86 -0.88
CA ASP A 143 -24.72 8.71 0.40
C ASP A 143 -24.02 7.71 1.37
N ALA A 144 -22.99 7.05 0.92
CA ALA A 144 -22.23 6.05 1.66
C ALA A 144 -20.73 6.20 1.41
N PRO A 145 -19.87 5.67 2.29
CA PRO A 145 -18.43 5.65 2.02
C PRO A 145 -18.12 4.80 0.78
N VAL A 146 -17.29 5.32 -0.11
CA VAL A 146 -16.75 4.60 -1.26
C VAL A 146 -15.28 4.33 -0.99
N ARG A 147 -14.88 3.07 -0.91
CA ARG A 147 -13.54 2.68 -0.50
C ARG A 147 -12.74 2.05 -1.63
N ILE A 148 -11.55 2.60 -1.84
CA ILE A 148 -10.61 2.19 -2.90
C ILE A 148 -9.33 1.71 -2.25
N ALA A 149 -8.90 0.48 -2.56
CA ALA A 149 -7.57 -0.02 -2.24
C ALA A 149 -6.64 0.17 -3.44
N VAL A 150 -5.48 0.76 -3.24
CA VAL A 150 -4.43 0.88 -4.26
C VAL A 150 -3.27 -0.04 -3.87
N MET A 151 -2.96 -0.98 -4.72
CA MET A 151 -1.90 -1.96 -4.55
C MET A 151 -0.89 -1.82 -5.68
N GLY A 152 0.37 -1.65 -5.34
CA GLY A 152 1.42 -1.44 -6.33
C GLY A 152 2.83 -1.63 -5.74
N ASP A 153 3.79 -1.21 -6.52
CA ASP A 153 5.21 -1.30 -6.17
C ASP A 153 5.78 0.02 -5.60
N SER A 154 7.08 0.25 -5.74
CA SER A 154 7.78 1.43 -5.25
C SER A 154 7.30 2.75 -5.86
N PHE A 155 6.67 2.74 -7.03
CA PHE A 155 6.12 3.94 -7.66
C PHE A 155 4.88 4.47 -6.93
N VAL A 156 4.16 3.60 -6.25
CA VAL A 156 2.92 3.94 -5.51
C VAL A 156 3.15 4.02 -4.00
N GLU A 157 4.15 3.26 -3.47
CA GLU A 157 4.41 3.11 -2.04
C GLU A 157 4.58 4.44 -1.31
N GLY A 158 5.24 5.42 -1.94
CA GLY A 158 5.45 6.77 -1.39
C GLY A 158 4.19 7.63 -1.25
N ASP A 159 3.02 7.11 -1.64
CA ASP A 159 1.71 7.78 -1.62
C ASP A 159 1.62 9.03 -2.53
N ILE A 160 2.52 9.19 -3.50
CA ILE A 160 2.51 10.35 -4.42
C ILE A 160 1.33 10.19 -5.39
N LEU A 161 1.25 9.06 -6.10
CA LEU A 161 0.18 8.78 -7.05
C LEU A 161 -1.18 8.67 -6.34
N SER A 162 -1.22 7.89 -5.25
CA SER A 162 -2.44 7.66 -4.49
C SER A 162 -2.95 8.91 -3.77
N SER A 163 -2.06 9.84 -3.38
CA SER A 163 -2.48 11.11 -2.80
C SER A 163 -3.14 12.04 -3.82
N ASP A 164 -2.64 12.09 -5.05
CA ASP A 164 -3.27 12.87 -6.13
C ASP A 164 -4.66 12.30 -6.49
N LEU A 165 -4.77 10.98 -6.57
CA LEU A 165 -6.05 10.30 -6.80
C LEU A 165 -7.03 10.61 -5.66
N ARG A 166 -6.58 10.45 -4.41
CA ARG A 166 -7.38 10.71 -3.20
C ARG A 166 -7.88 12.15 -3.17
N GLU A 167 -6.99 13.13 -3.33
CA GLU A 167 -7.34 14.55 -3.33
C GLU A 167 -8.41 14.88 -4.38
N LYS A 168 -8.23 14.44 -5.63
CA LYS A 168 -9.18 14.69 -6.71
C LYS A 168 -10.54 14.04 -6.44
N LEU A 169 -10.57 12.82 -5.91
CA LEU A 169 -11.81 12.13 -5.59
C LEU A 169 -12.51 12.76 -4.39
N GLN A 170 -11.79 13.09 -3.31
CA GLN A 170 -12.35 13.73 -2.12
C GLN A 170 -12.88 15.13 -2.42
N LEU A 171 -12.16 15.93 -3.20
CA LEU A 171 -12.64 17.26 -3.62
C LEU A 171 -13.90 17.19 -4.50
N ARG A 172 -14.07 16.11 -5.26
CA ARG A 172 -15.21 15.97 -6.16
C ARG A 172 -16.42 15.30 -5.51
N PHE A 173 -16.20 14.23 -4.75
CA PHE A 173 -17.24 13.36 -4.21
C PHE A 173 -17.39 13.43 -2.69
N GLY A 174 -16.57 14.25 -2.03
CA GLY A 174 -16.57 14.39 -0.58
C GLY A 174 -15.64 13.36 0.09
N GLY A 175 -15.54 13.48 1.41
CA GLY A 175 -14.63 12.71 2.24
C GLY A 175 -13.37 13.47 2.63
N SER A 176 -12.67 12.98 3.63
CA SER A 176 -11.37 13.50 4.08
C SER A 176 -10.56 12.38 4.76
N GLY A 177 -9.31 12.69 5.07
CA GLY A 177 -8.39 11.78 5.73
C GLY A 177 -7.45 11.05 4.75
N ALA A 178 -6.34 10.59 5.29
CA ALA A 178 -5.22 10.03 4.53
C ALA A 178 -5.40 8.56 4.11
N GLY A 179 -6.54 7.93 4.46
CA GLY A 179 -6.71 6.48 4.33
C GLY A 179 -5.77 5.71 5.25
N PHE A 180 -5.32 4.54 4.82
CA PHE A 180 -4.49 3.65 5.62
C PHE A 180 -3.09 4.22 5.88
N ALA A 181 -2.66 4.15 7.13
CA ALA A 181 -1.31 4.44 7.62
C ALA A 181 -0.80 3.29 8.51
N PRO A 182 0.35 2.67 8.23
CA PRO A 182 0.86 1.54 9.02
C PRO A 182 1.23 1.96 10.45
N MET A 183 1.28 0.98 11.39
CA MET A 183 1.75 1.21 12.76
C MET A 183 3.22 1.66 12.77
N ALA A 184 4.06 0.94 12.06
CA ALA A 184 5.47 1.25 11.88
C ALA A 184 5.96 0.69 10.56
N SER A 185 6.76 1.46 9.85
CA SER A 185 7.51 1.02 8.67
C SER A 185 8.66 1.98 8.42
N PRO A 186 9.71 1.58 7.72
CA PRO A 186 10.79 2.49 7.33
C PRO A 186 10.31 3.70 6.50
N LEU A 187 9.11 3.63 5.93
CA LEU A 187 8.54 4.65 5.07
C LEU A 187 7.73 5.71 5.82
N THR A 188 7.36 5.47 7.07
CA THR A 188 6.55 6.42 7.84
C THR A 188 7.18 7.80 7.91
N GLY A 189 8.51 7.90 7.90
CA GLY A 189 9.24 9.16 7.88
C GLY A 189 9.27 9.89 6.52
N PHE A 190 8.93 9.21 5.42
CA PHE A 190 8.96 9.77 4.06
C PHE A 190 7.58 10.13 3.53
N ARG A 191 6.53 9.53 4.08
CA ARG A 191 5.16 9.79 3.65
C ARG A 191 4.72 11.17 4.14
N ARG A 192 4.34 12.05 3.19
CA ARG A 192 3.98 13.45 3.47
C ARG A 192 2.50 13.63 3.81
N THR A 193 1.66 12.68 3.42
CA THR A 193 0.19 12.74 3.56
C THR A 193 -0.30 12.52 4.98
N ILE A 194 0.53 11.93 5.83
CA ILE A 194 0.28 11.76 7.27
C ILE A 194 1.62 11.67 8.01
N LYS A 195 1.73 12.33 9.15
CA LYS A 195 2.91 12.23 10.00
C LYS A 195 2.75 11.06 10.96
N THR A 196 3.72 10.17 11.03
CA THR A 196 3.70 9.00 11.91
C THR A 196 4.94 8.97 12.78
N GLN A 197 4.74 8.79 14.09
CA GLN A 197 5.79 8.58 15.06
C GLN A 197 5.50 7.29 15.81
N SER A 198 6.42 6.32 15.76
CA SER A 198 6.27 5.02 16.40
C SER A 198 7.47 4.71 17.30
N LYS A 199 7.20 4.00 18.41
CA LYS A 199 8.21 3.57 19.37
C LYS A 199 7.85 2.19 19.91
N GLY A 200 8.85 1.31 20.03
CA GLY A 200 8.68 -0.01 20.63
C GLY A 200 7.97 -1.04 19.74
N TRP A 201 7.99 -0.82 18.42
CA TRP A 201 7.43 -1.72 17.42
C TRP A 201 8.53 -2.37 16.60
N ASP A 202 8.52 -3.67 16.49
CA ASP A 202 9.25 -4.43 15.48
C ASP A 202 8.36 -4.55 14.24
N SER A 203 8.88 -4.19 13.06
CA SER A 203 8.13 -4.23 11.81
C SER A 203 8.71 -5.26 10.84
N TYR A 204 7.85 -6.08 10.26
CA TYR A 204 8.19 -7.15 9.33
C TYR A 204 7.56 -6.91 7.97
N ASN A 205 8.38 -6.96 6.92
CA ASN A 205 7.94 -6.78 5.54
C ASN A 205 7.73 -8.14 4.88
N ILE A 206 6.61 -8.33 4.21
CA ILE A 206 6.27 -9.57 3.51
C ILE A 206 7.29 -9.98 2.44
N MET A 207 7.96 -9.01 1.79
CA MET A 207 9.04 -9.28 0.85
C MET A 207 10.28 -9.90 1.52
N GLN A 208 10.37 -9.80 2.85
CA GLN A 208 11.39 -10.40 3.69
C GLN A 208 10.79 -11.38 4.70
N ARG A 209 9.67 -12.02 4.36
CA ARG A 209 8.89 -12.91 5.26
C ARG A 209 9.70 -13.97 6.00
N ARG A 210 10.84 -14.39 5.45
CA ARG A 210 11.75 -15.34 6.10
C ARG A 210 12.31 -14.82 7.44
N ASN A 211 12.29 -13.50 7.65
CA ASN A 211 12.73 -12.86 8.88
C ASN A 211 11.57 -12.68 9.89
N THR A 212 10.35 -13.02 9.50
CA THR A 212 9.16 -12.90 10.35
C THR A 212 9.09 -14.07 11.32
N PRO A 213 8.85 -13.84 12.61
CA PRO A 213 8.63 -14.92 13.57
C PRO A 213 7.50 -15.84 13.11
N ALA A 214 7.72 -17.17 13.19
CA ALA A 214 6.73 -18.16 12.71
C ALA A 214 5.35 -18.00 13.39
N ALA A 215 5.34 -17.55 14.65
CA ALA A 215 4.09 -17.34 15.40
C ALA A 215 3.15 -16.28 14.81
N ILE A 216 3.66 -15.36 13.99
CA ILE A 216 2.88 -14.26 13.39
C ILE A 216 2.90 -14.26 11.86
N SER A 217 3.66 -15.14 11.22
CA SER A 217 3.84 -15.16 9.76
C SER A 217 2.54 -15.36 8.98
N ASP A 218 1.56 -16.03 9.56
CA ASP A 218 0.27 -16.32 8.93
C ASP A 218 -0.77 -15.20 9.09
N TYR A 219 -0.37 -14.06 9.66
CA TYR A 219 -1.24 -12.89 9.88
C TYR A 219 -1.01 -11.74 8.91
N TYR A 220 -0.21 -11.91 7.86
CA TYR A 220 -0.02 -10.83 6.89
C TYR A 220 -1.32 -10.39 6.23
N TYR A 221 -1.60 -9.08 6.31
CA TYR A 221 -2.64 -8.39 5.55
C TYR A 221 -2.09 -7.93 4.20
N ILE A 222 -2.95 -7.55 3.26
CA ILE A 222 -2.53 -7.02 1.94
C ILE A 222 -1.62 -5.78 2.03
N SER A 223 -1.57 -5.08 3.16
CA SER A 223 -0.61 -4.00 3.40
C SER A 223 0.85 -4.49 3.38
N GLY A 224 1.06 -5.81 3.54
CA GLY A 224 2.36 -6.47 3.56
C GLY A 224 3.25 -6.08 4.72
N TRP A 225 2.71 -5.42 5.73
CA TRP A 225 3.40 -5.09 6.98
C TRP A 225 2.72 -5.76 8.17
N LEU A 226 3.54 -6.36 9.02
CA LEU A 226 3.19 -6.80 10.37
C LEU A 226 4.02 -6.03 11.37
N CYS A 227 3.39 -5.57 12.44
CA CYS A 227 4.08 -4.88 13.52
C CYS A 227 3.80 -5.58 14.84
N GLN A 228 4.85 -5.99 15.54
CA GLN A 228 4.77 -6.60 16.88
C GLN A 228 5.24 -5.59 17.93
N PRO A 229 4.41 -5.25 18.93
CA PRO A 229 4.79 -4.32 19.96
C PRO A 229 5.60 -4.94 21.08
N SER A 230 6.37 -4.13 21.79
CA SER A 230 6.80 -4.40 23.18
C SER A 230 5.84 -3.72 24.16
N ASP A 231 5.89 -4.07 25.44
CA ASP A 231 5.08 -3.39 26.46
C ASP A 231 5.41 -1.90 26.49
N GLY A 232 4.36 -1.07 26.44
CA GLY A 232 4.48 0.37 26.34
C GLY A 232 4.74 0.91 24.92
N ALA A 233 4.74 0.02 23.91
CA ALA A 233 4.84 0.43 22.51
C ALA A 233 3.72 1.42 22.15
N SER A 234 4.06 2.43 21.38
CA SER A 234 3.12 3.47 21.00
C SER A 234 3.32 3.90 19.54
N VAL A 235 2.25 4.36 18.94
CA VAL A 235 2.28 5.06 17.66
C VAL A 235 1.36 6.27 17.74
N ARG A 236 1.80 7.39 17.13
CA ARG A 236 1.00 8.59 16.96
C ARG A 236 0.98 8.97 15.49
N TRP A 237 -0.23 9.14 14.99
CA TRP A 237 -0.49 9.68 13.66
C TRP A 237 -1.04 11.11 13.80
N GLU A 238 -0.66 11.97 12.85
CA GLU A 238 -1.13 13.35 12.79
C GLU A 238 -1.42 13.73 11.35
N GLY A 239 -2.54 14.41 11.15
CA GLY A 239 -2.95 14.95 9.86
C GLY A 239 -1.89 15.87 9.26
N SER A 240 -1.96 16.09 7.98
CA SER A 240 -0.99 16.84 7.20
C SER A 240 -1.69 17.91 6.36
N SER A 241 -1.02 19.03 6.15
CA SER A 241 -1.44 20.08 5.21
C SER A 241 -0.76 19.96 3.84
N ASP A 242 -0.15 18.82 3.53
CA ASP A 242 0.55 18.57 2.26
C ASP A 242 -0.42 18.57 1.06
N ARG A 243 -1.65 18.13 1.27
CA ARG A 243 -2.76 18.11 0.31
C ARG A 243 -4.06 18.56 0.97
N ALA A 244 -5.04 18.91 0.16
CA ALA A 244 -6.38 19.18 0.66
C ALA A 244 -6.99 17.94 1.36
N CYS A 245 -7.88 18.17 2.31
CA CYS A 245 -8.65 17.13 3.02
C CYS A 245 -7.83 16.15 3.89
N LEU A 246 -6.56 16.44 4.22
CA LEU A 246 -5.71 15.55 5.01
C LEU A 246 -5.42 16.03 6.44
N ASP A 247 -5.80 17.23 6.80
CA ASP A 247 -5.50 17.85 8.09
C ASP A 247 -6.34 17.30 9.24
N SER A 248 -7.56 16.84 8.92
CA SER A 248 -8.45 16.18 9.87
C SER A 248 -9.41 15.19 9.17
N CYS A 249 -10.04 14.34 9.97
CA CYS A 249 -11.09 13.44 9.54
C CYS A 249 -12.12 13.21 10.64
N ARG A 250 -13.26 12.59 10.30
CA ARG A 250 -14.35 12.31 11.25
C ARG A 250 -14.26 10.95 11.92
N THR A 251 -13.56 10.03 11.28
CA THR A 251 -13.47 8.65 11.78
C THR A 251 -12.03 8.16 11.63
N ALA A 252 -11.54 7.50 12.65
CA ALA A 252 -10.30 6.73 12.58
C ALA A 252 -10.55 5.29 13.03
N ARG A 253 -10.01 4.33 12.26
CA ARG A 253 -10.12 2.89 12.52
C ARG A 253 -8.74 2.32 12.76
N ILE A 254 -8.48 1.77 13.94
CA ILE A 254 -7.21 1.12 14.26
C ILE A 254 -7.39 -0.39 14.11
N LEU A 255 -6.58 -1.02 13.26
CA LEU A 255 -6.66 -2.45 12.92
C LEU A 255 -5.52 -3.22 13.59
N PHE A 256 -5.86 -4.29 14.31
CA PHE A 256 -4.90 -5.15 15.01
C PHE A 256 -5.49 -6.53 15.28
N VAL A 257 -4.65 -7.45 15.74
CA VAL A 257 -5.03 -8.73 16.35
C VAL A 257 -4.47 -8.76 17.76
N SER A 258 -5.20 -9.32 18.71
CA SER A 258 -4.73 -9.62 20.07
C SER A 258 -5.16 -11.05 20.39
N ARG A 259 -4.20 -12.00 20.33
CA ARG A 259 -4.50 -13.44 20.51
C ARG A 259 -4.80 -13.79 21.97
N ASP A 260 -4.23 -13.03 22.91
CA ASP A 260 -4.55 -13.06 24.33
C ASP A 260 -5.11 -11.71 24.78
N ASP A 261 -5.62 -11.67 26.02
CA ASP A 261 -6.15 -10.46 26.61
C ASP A 261 -5.10 -9.33 26.64
N SER A 262 -5.50 -8.16 26.25
CA SER A 262 -4.62 -7.00 26.23
C SER A 262 -5.32 -5.73 26.67
N ARG A 263 -4.52 -4.72 27.05
CA ARG A 263 -5.02 -3.38 27.38
C ARG A 263 -4.39 -2.38 26.46
N ILE A 264 -5.24 -1.61 25.81
CA ILE A 264 -4.87 -0.64 24.80
C ILE A 264 -5.37 0.75 25.23
N GLU A 265 -4.49 1.73 25.20
CA GLU A 265 -4.85 3.14 25.39
C GLU A 265 -4.90 3.84 24.03
N VAL A 266 -6.00 4.53 23.75
CA VAL A 266 -6.14 5.39 22.57
C VAL A 266 -6.30 6.83 23.03
N THR A 267 -5.56 7.76 22.39
CA THR A 267 -5.63 9.19 22.68
C THR A 267 -5.97 9.95 21.40
N VAL A 268 -6.97 10.83 21.49
CA VAL A 268 -7.43 11.67 20.38
C VAL A 268 -7.03 13.13 20.65
N ASN A 269 -6.42 13.78 19.64
CA ASN A 269 -6.04 15.18 19.67
C ASN A 269 -5.16 15.56 20.87
N ASP A 270 -4.35 14.61 21.37
CA ASP A 270 -3.49 14.75 22.56
C ASP A 270 -4.25 15.21 23.84
N ARG A 271 -5.56 14.97 23.89
CA ARG A 271 -6.45 15.53 24.90
C ARG A 271 -7.35 14.46 25.54
N ASP A 272 -8.13 13.77 24.73
CA ASP A 272 -9.08 12.78 25.17
C ASP A 272 -8.46 11.40 25.10
N ASN A 273 -8.51 10.61 26.20
CA ASN A 273 -7.97 9.28 26.22
C ASN A 273 -8.98 8.25 26.76
N ARG A 274 -8.87 7.03 26.25
CA ARG A 274 -9.66 5.88 26.71
C ARG A 274 -8.81 4.64 26.68
N THR A 275 -8.94 3.83 27.73
CA THR A 275 -8.39 2.47 27.78
C THR A 275 -9.45 1.46 27.38
N PHE A 276 -9.06 0.51 26.54
CA PHE A 276 -9.87 -0.61 26.09
C PHE A 276 -9.28 -1.88 26.67
N ASP A 277 -10.10 -2.68 27.32
CA ASP A 277 -9.77 -4.06 27.68
C ASP A 277 -10.21 -4.94 26.49
N ILE A 278 -9.24 -5.57 25.86
CA ILE A 278 -9.41 -6.36 24.64
C ILE A 278 -9.40 -7.84 25.01
N GLU A 279 -10.48 -8.55 24.72
CA GLU A 279 -10.55 -9.99 24.87
C GLU A 279 -9.71 -10.70 23.81
N GLY A 280 -8.93 -11.69 24.22
CA GLY A 280 -8.03 -12.45 23.35
C GLY A 280 -8.78 -13.24 22.28
N SER A 281 -8.31 -13.14 21.03
CA SER A 281 -8.81 -13.91 19.89
C SER A 281 -7.86 -13.84 18.71
N PRO A 282 -7.78 -14.89 17.87
CA PRO A 282 -7.01 -14.87 16.63
C PRO A 282 -7.65 -14.00 15.52
N ALA A 283 -8.89 -13.52 15.71
CA ALA A 283 -9.57 -12.68 14.74
C ALA A 283 -9.08 -11.23 14.79
N VAL A 284 -9.26 -10.51 13.70
CA VAL A 284 -8.97 -9.09 13.61
C VAL A 284 -9.87 -8.29 14.56
N ARG A 285 -9.30 -7.30 15.19
CA ARG A 285 -9.97 -6.30 16.03
C ARG A 285 -9.85 -4.94 15.37
N GLN A 286 -10.87 -4.10 15.55
CA GLN A 286 -10.74 -2.67 15.27
C GLN A 286 -11.25 -1.84 16.45
N ILE A 287 -10.57 -0.71 16.68
CA ILE A 287 -11.08 0.37 17.50
C ILE A 287 -11.48 1.49 16.55
N VAL A 288 -12.74 1.90 16.60
CA VAL A 288 -13.30 2.98 15.77
C VAL A 288 -13.55 4.18 16.64
N VAL A 289 -12.97 5.31 16.27
CA VAL A 289 -13.10 6.59 16.98
C VAL A 289 -13.82 7.57 16.08
N HIS A 290 -14.81 8.26 16.62
CA HIS A 290 -15.57 9.32 15.94
C HIS A 290 -15.37 10.65 16.65
N ASP A 291 -14.72 11.63 15.99
CA ASP A 291 -14.51 13.00 16.42
C ASP A 291 -14.04 13.88 15.24
N ASP A 292 -13.69 15.13 15.48
CA ASP A 292 -12.83 15.94 14.58
C ASP A 292 -11.35 15.57 14.87
N ILE A 293 -10.87 14.52 14.19
CA ILE A 293 -9.60 13.88 14.49
C ILE A 293 -8.46 14.54 13.69
N ARG A 294 -7.57 15.23 14.40
CA ARG A 294 -6.33 15.81 13.86
C ARG A 294 -5.12 14.96 14.21
N SER A 295 -5.15 14.30 15.35
CA SER A 295 -4.14 13.33 15.76
C SER A 295 -4.76 12.17 16.53
N LEU A 296 -4.15 11.00 16.39
CA LEU A 296 -4.55 9.77 17.06
C LEU A 296 -3.32 9.06 17.57
N SER A 297 -3.35 8.59 18.81
CA SER A 297 -2.30 7.76 19.38
C SER A 297 -2.87 6.42 19.82
N PHE A 298 -2.09 5.36 19.65
CA PHE A 298 -2.38 4.02 20.09
C PHE A 298 -1.20 3.51 20.91
N LYS A 299 -1.46 2.98 22.11
CA LYS A 299 -0.43 2.50 23.02
C LYS A 299 -0.84 1.17 23.65
N VAL A 300 0.06 0.22 23.61
CA VAL A 300 -0.11 -1.09 24.24
C VAL A 300 0.33 -1.00 25.69
N LEU A 301 -0.60 -1.15 26.62
CA LEU A 301 -0.30 -1.10 28.06
C LEU A 301 0.11 -2.45 28.61
N SER A 302 -0.52 -3.54 28.11
CA SER A 302 -0.20 -4.93 28.43
C SER A 302 -0.66 -5.88 27.33
N GLY A 303 -0.16 -7.12 27.31
CA GLY A 303 -0.51 -8.13 26.30
C GLY A 303 0.23 -7.98 24.98
N ALA A 304 1.35 -7.27 24.97
CA ALA A 304 2.11 -6.97 23.76
C ALA A 304 2.61 -8.21 23.01
N ALA A 305 3.02 -9.27 23.70
CA ALA A 305 3.59 -10.47 23.09
C ALA A 305 2.66 -11.15 22.08
N GLU A 306 1.35 -11.10 22.33
CA GLU A 306 0.30 -11.72 21.50
C GLU A 306 -0.47 -10.70 20.65
N THR A 307 0.00 -9.45 20.61
CA THR A 307 -0.58 -8.37 19.81
C THR A 307 0.15 -8.20 18.48
N ILE A 308 -0.60 -8.04 17.41
CA ILE A 308 -0.10 -7.77 16.05
C ILE A 308 -0.81 -6.51 15.54
N GLY A 309 -0.06 -5.46 15.21
CA GLY A 309 -0.60 -4.21 14.68
C GLY A 309 -0.48 -4.14 13.16
N TYR A 310 -1.53 -3.61 12.50
CA TYR A 310 -1.49 -3.32 11.05
C TYR A 310 -1.33 -1.83 10.80
N GLY A 311 -2.22 -1.01 11.33
CA GLY A 311 -2.23 0.43 11.10
C GLY A 311 -3.55 1.08 11.48
N ALA A 312 -3.71 2.33 11.08
CA ALA A 312 -4.97 3.05 11.23
C ALA A 312 -5.44 3.59 9.88
N ILE A 313 -6.76 3.73 9.72
CA ILE A 313 -7.41 4.33 8.56
C ILE A 313 -8.06 5.62 9.01
N PHE A 314 -7.77 6.71 8.30
CA PHE A 314 -8.30 8.05 8.55
C PHE A 314 -9.27 8.42 7.44
N GLU A 315 -10.53 8.65 7.79
CA GLU A 315 -11.62 8.79 6.83
C GLU A 315 -12.74 9.72 7.32
N SER A 316 -13.54 10.20 6.39
CA SER A 316 -14.83 10.84 6.67
C SER A 316 -15.89 10.29 5.71
N ALA A 317 -17.02 9.88 6.25
CA ALA A 317 -18.16 9.41 5.49
C ALA A 317 -19.34 10.39 5.64
N PRO A 318 -20.20 10.52 4.61
CA PRO A 318 -20.08 9.94 3.27
C PRO A 318 -18.94 10.55 2.46
N GLY A 319 -18.38 9.80 1.50
CA GLY A 319 -17.31 10.29 0.64
C GLY A 319 -16.30 9.20 0.28
N VAL A 320 -15.17 9.60 -0.31
CA VAL A 320 -14.19 8.68 -0.85
C VAL A 320 -13.03 8.45 0.12
N VAL A 321 -12.70 7.19 0.32
CA VAL A 321 -11.51 6.73 1.07
C VAL A 321 -10.58 6.02 0.10
N VAL A 322 -9.30 6.40 0.09
CA VAL A 322 -8.28 5.76 -0.73
C VAL A 322 -7.16 5.25 0.17
N ASP A 323 -7.07 3.94 0.29
CA ASP A 323 -6.08 3.23 1.08
C ASP A 323 -4.91 2.78 0.19
N ASN A 324 -3.68 3.14 0.55
CA ASN A 324 -2.48 2.72 -0.17
C ASN A 324 -1.81 1.52 0.53
N TYR A 325 -1.80 0.37 -0.15
CA TYR A 325 -1.22 -0.90 0.30
C TYR A 325 0.00 -1.32 -0.53
N SER A 326 0.65 -0.37 -1.16
CA SER A 326 1.78 -0.65 -2.05
C SER A 326 3.07 -0.92 -1.28
N ILE A 327 3.91 -1.80 -1.84
CA ILE A 327 5.19 -2.21 -1.26
C ILE A 327 6.25 -2.27 -2.36
N ARG A 328 7.41 -1.67 -2.11
CA ARG A 328 8.55 -1.70 -3.03
C ARG A 328 9.01 -3.12 -3.37
N SER A 329 9.61 -3.27 -4.55
CA SER A 329 10.15 -4.53 -5.05
C SER A 329 9.11 -5.64 -5.24
N ASN A 330 7.82 -5.31 -5.21
CA ASN A 330 6.71 -6.23 -5.37
C ASN A 330 6.25 -6.24 -6.85
N ASN A 331 6.12 -7.42 -7.42
CA ASN A 331 5.57 -7.65 -8.75
C ASN A 331 4.12 -8.16 -8.70
N GLY A 332 3.49 -8.12 -7.52
CA GLY A 332 2.14 -8.61 -7.23
C GLY A 332 2.09 -9.97 -6.53
N GLN A 333 3.13 -10.80 -6.64
CA GLN A 333 3.15 -12.15 -6.04
C GLN A 333 3.02 -12.13 -4.52
N ALA A 334 3.47 -11.06 -3.86
CA ALA A 334 3.41 -10.97 -2.40
C ALA A 334 1.99 -11.05 -1.84
N MET A 335 0.95 -10.75 -2.63
CA MET A 335 -0.43 -10.92 -2.17
C MET A 335 -0.78 -12.38 -1.86
N PHE A 336 -0.16 -13.36 -2.54
CA PHE A 336 -0.39 -14.79 -2.30
C PHE A 336 0.23 -15.29 -1.00
N TRP A 337 1.09 -14.48 -0.37
CA TRP A 337 1.69 -14.77 0.93
C TRP A 337 0.94 -14.11 2.09
N THR A 338 -0.10 -13.35 1.79
CA THR A 338 -0.98 -12.76 2.81
C THR A 338 -1.99 -13.78 3.31
N SER A 339 -2.57 -13.53 4.46
CA SER A 339 -3.62 -14.36 5.05
C SER A 339 -4.98 -14.09 4.39
N PRO A 340 -5.56 -15.05 3.67
CA PRO A 340 -6.90 -14.87 3.11
C PRO A 340 -7.94 -14.56 4.17
N THR A 341 -7.81 -15.19 5.35
CA THR A 341 -8.72 -14.97 6.49
C THR A 341 -8.64 -13.55 7.02
N VAL A 342 -7.43 -13.02 7.23
CA VAL A 342 -7.23 -11.63 7.68
C VAL A 342 -7.76 -10.64 6.64
N ASN A 343 -7.47 -10.89 5.36
CA ASN A 343 -7.97 -10.05 4.27
C ASN A 343 -9.51 -10.02 4.24
N ALA A 344 -10.16 -11.17 4.36
CA ALA A 344 -11.61 -11.28 4.36
C ALA A 344 -12.24 -10.63 5.60
N GLN A 345 -11.67 -10.83 6.79
CA GLN A 345 -12.15 -10.21 8.04
C GLN A 345 -12.03 -8.67 7.99
N ILE A 346 -10.92 -8.15 7.48
CA ILE A 346 -10.76 -6.70 7.32
C ILE A 346 -11.74 -6.17 6.26
N ASN A 347 -11.95 -6.90 5.16
CA ASN A 347 -12.94 -6.51 4.16
C ASN A 347 -14.38 -6.55 4.70
N GLU A 348 -14.72 -7.49 5.59
CA GLU A 348 -16.03 -7.52 6.26
C GLU A 348 -16.27 -6.23 7.07
N MET A 349 -15.24 -5.71 7.73
CA MET A 349 -15.33 -4.47 8.51
C MET A 349 -15.32 -3.21 7.66
N LEU A 350 -14.60 -3.20 6.53
CA LEU A 350 -14.34 -2.00 5.75
C LEU A 350 -15.20 -1.90 4.48
N GLY A 351 -15.36 -2.99 3.75
CA GLY A 351 -16.12 -3.05 2.48
C GLY A 351 -15.47 -2.29 1.34
N TYR A 352 -14.53 -2.92 0.61
CA TYR A 352 -13.92 -2.31 -0.56
C TYR A 352 -14.83 -2.37 -1.79
N ASP A 353 -14.92 -1.26 -2.51
CA ASP A 353 -15.70 -1.12 -3.75
C ASP A 353 -14.82 -1.24 -4.99
N LEU A 354 -13.54 -0.84 -4.88
CA LEU A 354 -12.57 -0.91 -5.97
C LEU A 354 -11.20 -1.31 -5.43
N VAL A 355 -10.54 -2.24 -6.11
CA VAL A 355 -9.12 -2.55 -5.92
C VAL A 355 -8.37 -2.20 -7.20
N ILE A 356 -7.37 -1.34 -7.10
CA ILE A 356 -6.49 -0.93 -8.19
C ILE A 356 -5.17 -1.69 -8.06
N LEU A 357 -4.80 -2.44 -9.09
CA LEU A 357 -3.53 -3.15 -9.20
C LEU A 357 -2.60 -2.42 -10.16
N GLN A 358 -1.50 -1.87 -9.65
CA GLN A 358 -0.47 -1.21 -10.45
C GLN A 358 0.86 -1.93 -10.26
N TYR A 359 1.10 -2.94 -11.06
CA TYR A 359 2.31 -3.75 -11.07
C TYR A 359 2.89 -3.85 -12.48
N GLY A 360 4.07 -4.43 -12.60
CA GLY A 360 4.71 -4.75 -13.87
C GLY A 360 6.10 -4.15 -14.06
N LEU A 361 6.44 -3.06 -13.37
CA LEU A 361 7.76 -2.43 -13.51
C LEU A 361 8.89 -3.32 -12.98
N ASN A 362 8.64 -4.13 -11.95
CA ASN A 362 9.63 -5.04 -11.36
C ASN A 362 9.84 -6.34 -12.16
N ILE A 363 9.16 -6.50 -13.29
CA ILE A 363 9.38 -7.61 -14.24
C ILE A 363 9.98 -7.13 -15.56
N LEU A 364 10.16 -5.81 -15.73
CA LEU A 364 10.75 -5.26 -16.93
C LEU A 364 12.28 -5.44 -16.88
N GLU A 365 12.77 -6.45 -17.59
CA GLU A 365 14.19 -6.68 -17.79
C GLU A 365 14.54 -6.55 -19.29
N PRO A 366 15.77 -6.12 -19.64
CA PRO A 366 16.19 -6.09 -21.02
C PRO A 366 16.11 -7.49 -21.67
N GLY A 367 15.44 -7.60 -22.81
CA GLY A 367 15.33 -8.85 -23.56
C GLY A 367 14.03 -9.63 -23.39
N ILE A 368 13.10 -9.18 -22.51
CA ILE A 368 11.75 -9.79 -22.44
C ILE A 368 11.02 -9.59 -23.76
N ARG A 369 10.58 -10.69 -24.36
CA ARG A 369 9.83 -10.70 -25.63
C ARG A 369 8.37 -11.11 -25.47
N SER A 370 8.00 -11.68 -24.33
CA SER A 370 6.62 -12.15 -24.07
C SER A 370 6.23 -11.91 -22.62
N PHE A 371 5.06 -11.31 -22.43
CA PHE A 371 4.43 -11.09 -21.14
C PHE A 371 3.27 -12.05 -20.87
N ALA A 372 3.08 -13.09 -21.70
CA ALA A 372 1.95 -14.01 -21.58
C ALA A 372 1.90 -14.66 -20.18
N LYS A 373 3.03 -15.16 -19.70
CA LYS A 373 3.15 -15.76 -18.37
C LYS A 373 2.79 -14.78 -17.24
N TYR A 374 3.17 -13.51 -17.39
CA TYR A 374 2.78 -12.47 -16.44
C TYR A 374 1.30 -12.11 -16.51
N GLY A 375 0.69 -12.19 -17.71
CA GLY A 375 -0.76 -12.08 -17.88
C GLY A 375 -1.52 -13.12 -17.06
N GLU A 376 -1.09 -14.39 -17.12
CA GLU A 376 -1.66 -15.48 -16.30
C GLU A 376 -1.52 -15.21 -14.80
N GLN A 377 -0.42 -14.59 -14.38
CA GLN A 377 -0.22 -14.22 -12.97
C GLN A 377 -1.16 -13.10 -12.54
N ILE A 378 -1.40 -12.09 -13.39
CA ILE A 378 -2.40 -11.04 -13.13
C ILE A 378 -3.79 -11.65 -13.01
N GLU A 379 -4.16 -12.63 -13.83
CA GLU A 379 -5.44 -13.34 -13.71
C GLU A 379 -5.57 -14.04 -12.35
N LYS A 380 -4.52 -14.70 -11.88
CA LYS A 380 -4.48 -15.31 -10.53
C LYS A 380 -4.63 -14.24 -9.42
N MET A 381 -3.98 -13.07 -9.56
CA MET A 381 -4.14 -11.96 -8.62
C MET A 381 -5.57 -11.46 -8.56
N ILE A 382 -6.21 -11.26 -9.73
CA ILE A 382 -7.61 -10.84 -9.82
C ILE A 382 -8.50 -11.88 -9.15
N ALA A 383 -8.28 -13.18 -9.41
CA ALA A 383 -9.05 -14.25 -8.83
C ALA A 383 -8.89 -14.30 -7.29
N TYR A 384 -7.68 -14.10 -6.76
CA TYR A 384 -7.42 -14.01 -5.33
C TYR A 384 -8.15 -12.81 -4.69
N ILE A 385 -8.05 -11.63 -5.29
CA ILE A 385 -8.75 -10.43 -4.81
C ILE A 385 -10.26 -10.66 -4.79
N ARG A 386 -10.84 -11.29 -5.81
CA ARG A 386 -12.28 -11.59 -5.86
C ARG A 386 -12.75 -12.53 -4.76
N GLN A 387 -11.88 -13.36 -4.19
CA GLN A 387 -12.22 -14.19 -3.04
C GLN A 387 -12.16 -13.44 -1.72
N CYS A 388 -11.11 -12.62 -1.52
CA CYS A 388 -10.94 -11.85 -0.29
C CYS A 388 -11.84 -10.61 -0.23
N PHE A 389 -12.18 -10.03 -1.40
CA PHE A 389 -12.93 -8.78 -1.58
C PHE A 389 -14.07 -8.99 -2.61
N PRO A 390 -15.09 -9.80 -2.30
CA PRO A 390 -16.04 -10.33 -3.29
C PRO A 390 -16.90 -9.27 -3.97
N THR A 391 -17.10 -8.11 -3.35
CA THR A 391 -17.90 -6.99 -3.91
C THR A 391 -17.07 -6.01 -4.70
N ALA A 392 -15.76 -6.01 -4.54
CA ALA A 392 -14.89 -5.03 -5.19
C ALA A 392 -14.78 -5.26 -6.70
N ALA A 393 -14.82 -4.16 -7.46
CA ALA A 393 -14.30 -4.13 -8.82
C ALA A 393 -12.76 -4.22 -8.78
N VAL A 394 -12.14 -4.77 -9.82
CA VAL A 394 -10.68 -4.81 -9.93
C VAL A 394 -10.28 -4.04 -11.18
N LEU A 395 -9.44 -3.02 -11.00
CA LEU A 395 -8.86 -2.22 -12.08
C LEU A 395 -7.37 -2.52 -12.18
N VAL A 396 -6.92 -2.98 -13.34
CA VAL A 396 -5.50 -3.17 -13.62
C VAL A 396 -4.96 -1.93 -14.33
N MET A 397 -3.95 -1.29 -13.74
CA MET A 397 -3.24 -0.18 -14.35
C MET A 397 -1.91 -0.68 -14.91
N SER A 398 -1.69 -0.52 -16.21
CA SER A 398 -0.40 -0.80 -16.82
C SER A 398 0.66 0.20 -16.35
N GLY A 399 1.93 -0.18 -16.44
CA GLY A 399 3.03 0.75 -16.37
C GLY A 399 2.91 1.83 -17.47
N CYS A 400 3.52 3.00 -17.24
CA CYS A 400 3.51 4.08 -18.22
C CYS A 400 4.00 3.57 -19.59
N PRO A 401 3.25 3.75 -20.68
CA PRO A 401 3.76 3.41 -21.99
C PRO A 401 4.97 4.30 -22.28
N VAL A 402 6.13 3.69 -22.42
CA VAL A 402 7.29 4.39 -22.93
C VAL A 402 6.97 4.76 -24.39
N PRO A 403 7.09 6.04 -24.81
CA PRO A 403 6.88 6.39 -26.19
C PRO A 403 7.82 5.58 -27.07
N GLY A 404 7.30 4.65 -27.87
CA GLY A 404 8.08 3.87 -28.82
C GLY A 404 8.17 2.35 -28.53
N CYS A 405 7.44 1.82 -27.58
CA CYS A 405 7.22 0.35 -27.46
C CYS A 405 5.95 -0.08 -28.17
#